data_f141df25e2e450edb723fdc135db4c46
#
_entry.id   f141df25e2e450edb723fdc135db4c46
#
_cell.length_a   1.000
_cell.length_b   1.000
_cell.length_c   1.000
_cell.angle_alpha   90.00
_cell.angle_beta   90.00
_cell.angle_gamma   90.00
#
_symmetry.space_group_name_H-M   'P 1'
#
loop_
_entity.id
_entity.type
_entity.pdbx_description
1 polymer ?
#
loop_
_entity_poly.entity_id
_entity_poly.type
_entity_poly.pdbx_seq_one_letter_code
_entity_poly.pdbx_strand_id
1 'polypeptide(L)'
;SQSLAGYFGTKANPVDMAKSRLVLIMDEIDGMSSGDRGGVGQLNMIIKKSMIPIICICNDRAHPKLRPLDRTTFDLRFRRPDANSMRSRIMSIAYREGLKLSPQAVDQLVQGTQSDMRQIINLLSTYKLSCSEMTPQNSQAVIKNSEKHIVMKPWDICSRYLHGGMFHPSSKSTINDKLELYFND
;
A
#
# COMPACT_ATOMS: atom_id res chain seq x y z
N SER A 1 18.55 22.93 15.71
CA SER A 1 17.38 22.14 15.34
C SER A 1 16.14 23.01 15.46
N GLN A 2 15.57 23.43 14.34
CA GLN A 2 14.31 24.19 14.34
C GLN A 2 13.18 23.22 14.69
N SER A 3 12.49 23.50 15.79
CA SER A 3 11.34 22.70 16.24
C SER A 3 10.18 22.82 15.26
N LEU A 4 9.58 21.70 14.85
CA LEU A 4 8.35 21.67 14.03
C LEU A 4 7.22 22.51 14.64
N ALA A 5 7.19 22.69 15.97
CA ALA A 5 6.23 23.55 16.66
C ALA A 5 6.24 25.00 16.16
N GLY A 6 7.37 25.51 15.64
CA GLY A 6 7.48 26.84 15.04
C GLY A 6 6.68 26.97 13.73
N TYR A 7 6.45 25.88 13.01
CA TYR A 7 5.70 25.90 11.73
C TYR A 7 4.18 25.84 11.91
N PHE A 8 3.71 25.36 13.06
CA PHE A 8 2.29 25.23 13.39
C PHE A 8 1.80 26.24 14.42
N GLY A 9 2.71 27.04 14.99
CA GLY A 9 2.41 28.01 16.05
C GLY A 9 2.38 29.46 15.54
N THR A 10 1.69 30.31 16.29
CA THR A 10 1.46 31.72 15.99
C THR A 10 2.71 32.61 16.09
N LYS A 11 3.92 32.07 16.37
CA LYS A 11 5.16 32.82 16.61
C LYS A 11 6.19 32.76 15.46
N ALA A 12 5.91 32.09 14.37
CA ALA A 12 6.84 32.08 13.23
C ALA A 12 6.64 33.33 12.37
N ASN A 13 7.73 33.98 12.03
CA ASN A 13 7.71 35.13 11.14
C ASN A 13 7.20 34.70 9.75
N PRO A 14 6.14 35.31 9.20
CA PRO A 14 5.57 34.94 7.88
C PRO A 14 6.61 34.95 6.76
N VAL A 15 7.62 35.84 6.88
CA VAL A 15 8.69 36.00 5.87
C VAL A 15 9.66 34.81 5.86
N ASP A 16 9.96 34.23 7.02
CA ASP A 16 10.86 33.07 7.11
C ASP A 16 10.14 31.78 6.65
N MET A 17 8.85 31.71 6.85
CA MET A 17 8.04 30.56 6.41
C MET A 17 7.83 30.57 4.89
N ALA A 18 7.66 31.72 4.26
CA ALA A 18 7.57 31.82 2.79
C ALA A 18 8.87 31.37 2.09
N LYS A 19 10.02 31.43 2.78
CA LYS A 19 11.31 30.93 2.28
C LYS A 19 11.54 29.45 2.55
N SER A 20 10.82 28.84 3.49
CA SER A 20 10.96 27.42 3.77
C SER A 20 10.24 26.59 2.72
N ARG A 21 10.98 25.73 1.99
CA ARG A 21 10.44 24.77 1.02
C ARG A 21 9.98 23.49 1.74
N LEU A 22 9.21 23.65 2.82
CA LEU A 22 8.74 22.54 3.63
C LEU A 22 7.30 22.17 3.25
N VAL A 23 7.03 20.87 3.11
CA VAL A 23 5.70 20.29 2.91
C VAL A 23 5.50 19.20 3.96
N LEU A 24 4.35 19.18 4.60
CA LEU A 24 3.96 18.09 5.50
C LEU A 24 3.15 17.05 4.73
N ILE A 25 3.57 15.79 4.79
CA ILE A 25 2.84 14.66 4.21
C ILE A 25 2.30 13.81 5.36
N MET A 26 0.98 13.62 5.40
CA MET A 26 0.28 12.77 6.36
C MET A 26 -0.31 11.58 5.59
N ASP A 27 0.30 10.42 5.76
CA ASP A 27 -0.16 9.19 5.10
C ASP A 27 -1.12 8.40 6.00
N GLU A 28 -2.01 7.61 5.38
CA GLU A 28 -2.98 6.72 6.04
C GLU A 28 -3.88 7.44 7.06
N ILE A 29 -4.36 8.65 6.73
CA ILE A 29 -5.18 9.44 7.66
C ILE A 29 -6.54 8.80 7.97
N ASP A 30 -7.03 7.89 7.14
CA ASP A 30 -8.24 7.07 7.37
C ASP A 30 -8.04 6.02 8.47
N GLY A 31 -6.80 5.58 8.70
CA GLY A 31 -6.41 4.70 9.80
C GLY A 31 -6.23 5.39 11.16
N MET A 32 -6.29 6.73 11.22
CA MET A 32 -6.11 7.46 12.49
C MET A 32 -7.17 7.03 13.52
N SER A 33 -6.70 6.71 14.73
CA SER A 33 -7.55 6.22 15.82
C SER A 33 -8.65 7.21 16.17
N SER A 34 -9.88 6.72 16.32
CA SER A 34 -11.01 7.51 16.82
C SER A 34 -11.00 7.66 18.35
N GLY A 35 -10.11 6.92 19.05
CA GLY A 35 -9.96 6.94 20.49
C GLY A 35 -9.21 8.16 21.03
N ASP A 36 -8.25 8.68 20.29
CA ASP A 36 -7.63 9.96 20.59
C ASP A 36 -8.56 11.06 20.08
N ARG A 37 -9.33 11.63 21.01
CA ARG A 37 -10.32 12.70 20.83
C ARG A 37 -10.02 13.59 19.61
N GLY A 38 -10.29 13.05 18.40
CA GLY A 38 -10.33 13.82 17.18
C GLY A 38 -9.03 13.92 16.38
N GLY A 39 -8.25 12.84 16.17
CA GLY A 39 -7.04 12.89 15.33
C GLY A 39 -7.26 13.64 14.00
N VAL A 40 -8.33 13.31 13.26
CA VAL A 40 -8.71 14.04 12.03
C VAL A 40 -9.23 15.44 12.34
N GLY A 41 -9.94 15.64 13.46
CA GLY A 41 -10.37 16.96 13.91
C GLY A 41 -9.20 17.88 14.26
N GLN A 42 -8.20 17.36 14.95
CA GLN A 42 -6.95 18.08 15.24
C GLN A 42 -6.18 18.40 13.97
N LEU A 43 -6.08 17.44 13.05
CA LEU A 43 -5.48 17.65 11.75
C LEU A 43 -6.19 18.77 10.98
N ASN A 44 -7.51 18.81 10.99
CA ASN A 44 -8.29 19.89 10.38
C ASN A 44 -7.98 21.26 10.99
N MET A 45 -7.80 21.34 12.32
CA MET A 45 -7.38 22.59 12.96
C MET A 45 -5.96 23.00 12.57
N ILE A 46 -5.05 22.04 12.45
CA ILE A 46 -3.69 22.30 11.97
C ILE A 46 -3.72 22.81 10.53
N ILE A 47 -4.48 22.16 9.64
CA ILE A 47 -4.63 22.57 8.23
C ILE A 47 -5.08 24.04 8.13
N LYS A 48 -6.07 24.44 8.93
CA LYS A 48 -6.60 25.81 8.91
C LYS A 48 -5.61 26.87 9.39
N LYS A 49 -4.66 26.48 10.23
CA LYS A 49 -3.66 27.40 10.85
C LYS A 49 -2.30 27.30 10.18
N SER A 50 -2.06 26.27 9.37
CA SER A 50 -0.76 26.00 8.77
C SER A 50 -0.41 27.04 7.72
N MET A 51 0.85 27.49 7.75
CA MET A 51 1.46 28.33 6.73
C MET A 51 2.23 27.51 5.69
N ILE A 52 2.35 26.21 5.87
CA ILE A 52 3.01 25.28 4.93
C ILE A 52 1.97 24.37 4.26
N PRO A 53 2.22 23.94 3.02
CA PRO A 53 1.35 22.97 2.34
C PRO A 53 1.28 21.66 3.13
N ILE A 54 0.09 21.07 3.19
CA ILE A 54 -0.15 19.77 3.81
C ILE A 54 -0.78 18.86 2.78
N ILE A 55 -0.19 17.69 2.56
CA ILE A 55 -0.70 16.62 1.70
C ILE A 55 -1.20 15.50 2.58
N CYS A 56 -2.51 15.22 2.50
CA CYS A 56 -3.16 14.14 3.23
C CYS A 56 -3.44 12.99 2.28
N ILE A 57 -2.99 11.77 2.62
CA ILE A 57 -3.15 10.56 1.81
C ILE A 57 -4.09 9.60 2.57
N CYS A 58 -5.08 9.05 1.86
CA CYS A 58 -5.99 8.04 2.39
C CYS A 58 -6.36 7.03 1.32
N ASN A 59 -6.73 5.83 1.73
CA ASN A 59 -7.20 4.79 0.84
C ASN A 59 -8.71 4.92 0.59
N ASP A 60 -9.48 5.24 1.62
CA ASP A 60 -10.93 5.43 1.55
C ASP A 60 -11.33 6.87 1.87
N ARG A 61 -11.52 7.68 0.81
CA ARG A 61 -11.98 9.07 0.96
C ARG A 61 -13.42 9.18 1.50
N ALA A 62 -14.25 8.17 1.26
CA ALA A 62 -15.65 8.17 1.71
C ALA A 62 -15.79 7.85 3.21
N HIS A 63 -14.71 7.45 3.87
CA HIS A 63 -14.74 7.10 5.29
C HIS A 63 -15.31 8.24 6.15
N PRO A 64 -16.31 8.00 7.01
CA PRO A 64 -17.01 9.05 7.78
C PRO A 64 -16.08 9.92 8.63
N LYS A 65 -14.96 9.39 9.11
CA LYS A 65 -13.94 10.13 9.88
C LYS A 65 -13.34 11.31 9.11
N LEU A 66 -13.29 11.24 7.77
CA LEU A 66 -12.65 12.25 6.92
C LEU A 66 -13.56 13.41 6.57
N ARG A 67 -14.87 13.36 6.91
CA ARG A 67 -15.82 14.45 6.67
C ARG A 67 -15.39 15.83 7.16
N PRO A 68 -14.68 15.97 8.32
CA PRO A 68 -14.19 17.28 8.75
C PRO A 68 -13.25 17.97 7.74
N LEU A 69 -12.58 17.19 6.86
CA LEU A 69 -11.65 17.70 5.86
C LEU A 69 -12.32 18.15 4.55
N ASP A 70 -13.59 17.83 4.33
CA ASP A 70 -14.29 18.09 3.07
C ASP A 70 -14.27 19.58 2.64
N ARG A 71 -14.29 20.48 3.63
CA ARG A 71 -14.33 21.93 3.38
C ARG A 71 -12.97 22.62 3.44
N THR A 72 -11.93 21.89 3.83
CA THR A 72 -10.60 22.47 4.11
C THR A 72 -9.51 21.92 3.21
N THR A 73 -9.79 20.84 2.48
CA THR A 73 -8.83 20.20 1.59
C THR A 73 -9.36 20.13 0.16
N PHE A 74 -8.46 20.19 -0.80
CA PHE A 74 -8.76 19.88 -2.19
C PHE A 74 -8.73 18.37 -2.39
N ASP A 75 -9.79 17.78 -2.95
CA ASP A 75 -9.91 16.34 -3.18
C ASP A 75 -9.26 15.96 -4.51
N LEU A 76 -8.08 15.37 -4.45
CA LEU A 76 -7.34 14.86 -5.60
C LEU A 76 -7.46 13.34 -5.67
N ARG A 77 -8.25 12.85 -6.61
CA ARG A 77 -8.53 11.41 -6.75
C ARG A 77 -7.55 10.74 -7.69
N PHE A 78 -6.87 9.72 -7.19
CA PHE A 78 -6.05 8.82 -7.98
C PHE A 78 -6.86 7.56 -8.34
N ARG A 79 -7.09 7.36 -9.62
CA ARG A 79 -7.71 6.14 -10.12
C ARG A 79 -6.66 5.06 -10.33
N ARG A 80 -7.08 3.80 -10.27
CA ARG A 80 -6.20 2.69 -10.69
C ARG A 80 -5.78 2.92 -12.14
N PRO A 81 -4.48 2.77 -12.46
CA PRO A 81 -4.00 2.93 -13.82
C PRO A 81 -4.61 1.86 -14.73
N ASP A 82 -4.83 2.20 -15.99
CA ASP A 82 -5.24 1.27 -17.02
C ASP A 82 -4.11 0.28 -17.36
N ALA A 83 -4.48 -0.88 -17.90
CA ALA A 83 -3.53 -1.95 -18.21
C ALA A 83 -2.42 -1.51 -19.18
N ASN A 84 -2.74 -0.64 -20.16
CA ASN A 84 -1.76 -0.14 -21.12
C ASN A 84 -0.70 0.76 -20.48
N SER A 85 -1.14 1.70 -19.63
CA SER A 85 -0.23 2.58 -18.87
C SER A 85 0.67 1.76 -17.96
N MET A 86 0.13 0.74 -17.29
CA MET A 86 0.90 -0.17 -16.44
C MET A 86 1.91 -0.97 -17.25
N ARG A 87 1.51 -1.53 -18.40
CA ARG A 87 2.39 -2.30 -19.27
C ARG A 87 3.62 -1.49 -19.67
N SER A 88 3.40 -0.28 -20.16
CA SER A 88 4.48 0.62 -20.57
C SER A 88 5.46 0.88 -19.44
N ARG A 89 4.93 1.15 -18.23
CA ARG A 89 5.76 1.43 -17.05
C ARG A 89 6.53 0.20 -16.57
N ILE A 90 5.89 -0.96 -16.51
CA ILE A 90 6.52 -2.23 -16.10
C ILE A 90 7.64 -2.60 -17.08
N MET A 91 7.39 -2.53 -18.39
CA MET A 91 8.39 -2.81 -19.41
C MET A 91 9.59 -1.86 -19.29
N SER A 92 9.37 -0.57 -19.06
CA SER A 92 10.43 0.41 -18.86
C SER A 92 11.29 0.11 -17.62
N ILE A 93 10.67 -0.29 -16.51
CA ILE A 93 11.38 -0.68 -15.29
C ILE A 93 12.18 -1.96 -15.53
N ALA A 94 11.55 -2.99 -16.10
CA ALA A 94 12.19 -4.26 -16.39
C ALA A 94 13.41 -4.11 -17.30
N TYR A 95 13.29 -3.28 -18.35
CA TYR A 95 14.40 -2.97 -19.25
C TYR A 95 15.59 -2.34 -18.51
N ARG A 96 15.34 -1.34 -17.66
CA ARG A 96 16.39 -0.69 -16.85
C ARG A 96 17.06 -1.65 -15.88
N GLU A 97 16.29 -2.59 -15.37
CA GLU A 97 16.77 -3.62 -14.45
C GLU A 97 17.38 -4.83 -15.16
N GLY A 98 17.43 -4.85 -16.49
CA GLY A 98 17.99 -5.96 -17.26
C GLY A 98 17.15 -7.25 -17.22
N LEU A 99 15.86 -7.15 -16.90
CA LEU A 99 14.92 -8.27 -16.93
C LEU A 99 14.16 -8.28 -18.25
N LYS A 100 14.27 -9.36 -19.02
CA LYS A 100 13.53 -9.54 -20.27
C LYS A 100 12.11 -10.01 -19.97
N LEU A 101 11.12 -9.20 -20.33
CA LEU A 101 9.70 -9.51 -20.19
C LEU A 101 9.02 -9.59 -21.54
N SER A 102 8.18 -10.61 -21.76
CA SER A 102 7.27 -10.61 -22.89
C SER A 102 6.02 -9.75 -22.57
N PRO A 103 5.44 -9.06 -23.56
CA PRO A 103 4.20 -8.28 -23.35
C PRO A 103 3.06 -9.11 -22.76
N GLN A 104 2.93 -10.35 -23.20
CA GLN A 104 1.92 -11.29 -22.68
C GLN A 104 2.13 -11.64 -21.21
N ALA A 105 3.38 -11.82 -20.78
CA ALA A 105 3.68 -12.06 -19.36
C ALA A 105 3.31 -10.84 -18.50
N VAL A 106 3.55 -9.62 -19.00
CA VAL A 106 3.14 -8.40 -18.30
C VAL A 106 1.63 -8.32 -18.16
N ASP A 107 0.87 -8.64 -19.22
CA ASP A 107 -0.60 -8.63 -19.17
C ASP A 107 -1.14 -9.62 -18.14
N GLN A 108 -0.58 -10.82 -18.10
CA GLN A 108 -0.93 -11.82 -17.10
C GLN A 108 -0.63 -11.33 -15.67
N LEU A 109 0.53 -10.69 -15.44
CA LEU A 109 0.87 -10.11 -14.15
C LEU A 109 -0.12 -9.01 -13.76
N VAL A 110 -0.46 -8.10 -14.67
CA VAL A 110 -1.43 -7.02 -14.40
C VAL A 110 -2.81 -7.58 -14.04
N GLN A 111 -3.27 -8.60 -14.76
CA GLN A 111 -4.55 -9.26 -14.48
C GLN A 111 -4.51 -10.03 -13.14
N GLY A 112 -3.48 -10.84 -12.92
CA GLY A 112 -3.36 -11.66 -11.71
C GLY A 112 -3.20 -10.86 -10.44
N THR A 113 -2.60 -9.67 -10.50
CA THR A 113 -2.43 -8.77 -9.35
C THR A 113 -3.52 -7.69 -9.23
N GLN A 114 -4.57 -7.76 -10.06
CA GLN A 114 -5.64 -6.76 -10.09
C GLN A 114 -5.14 -5.32 -10.25
N SER A 115 -4.12 -5.13 -11.08
CA SER A 115 -3.47 -3.82 -11.32
C SER A 115 -2.79 -3.21 -10.07
N ASP A 116 -2.27 -4.03 -9.19
CA ASP A 116 -1.45 -3.56 -8.07
C ASP A 116 0.03 -3.45 -8.51
N MET A 117 0.48 -2.21 -8.77
CA MET A 117 1.85 -1.92 -9.22
C MET A 117 2.89 -2.34 -8.19
N ARG A 118 2.62 -2.16 -6.90
CA ARG A 118 3.56 -2.51 -5.82
C ARG A 118 3.77 -4.02 -5.78
N GLN A 119 2.69 -4.78 -5.85
CA GLN A 119 2.75 -6.25 -5.90
C GLN A 119 3.51 -6.73 -7.13
N ILE A 120 3.25 -6.16 -8.32
CA ILE A 120 3.95 -6.52 -9.55
C ILE A 120 5.46 -6.28 -9.42
N ILE A 121 5.87 -5.10 -8.92
CA ILE A 121 7.29 -4.77 -8.77
C ILE A 121 7.97 -5.73 -7.78
N ASN A 122 7.33 -6.05 -6.67
CA ASN A 122 7.86 -7.00 -5.69
C ASN A 122 8.03 -8.39 -6.29
N LEU A 123 7.03 -8.88 -7.06
CA LEU A 123 7.11 -10.17 -7.76
C LEU A 123 8.26 -10.20 -8.77
N LEU A 124 8.38 -9.16 -9.58
CA LEU A 124 9.45 -9.05 -10.57
C LEU A 124 10.84 -8.95 -9.91
N SER A 125 10.95 -8.20 -8.82
CA SER A 125 12.19 -8.09 -8.04
C SER A 125 12.64 -9.44 -7.50
N THR A 126 11.71 -10.18 -6.88
CA THR A 126 12.00 -11.53 -6.36
C THR A 126 12.35 -12.50 -7.49
N TYR A 127 11.60 -12.47 -8.61
CA TYR A 127 11.83 -13.33 -9.76
C TYR A 127 13.21 -13.09 -10.40
N LYS A 128 13.64 -11.83 -10.50
CA LYS A 128 14.95 -11.45 -11.05
C LYS A 128 16.12 -12.07 -10.30
N LEU A 129 15.98 -12.37 -9.01
CA LEU A 129 17.03 -13.02 -8.23
C LEU A 129 17.36 -14.43 -8.76
N SER A 130 16.39 -15.09 -9.38
CA SER A 130 16.52 -16.46 -9.88
C SER A 130 16.65 -16.56 -11.39
N CYS A 131 16.04 -15.62 -12.14
CA CYS A 131 15.92 -15.68 -13.59
C CYS A 131 16.06 -14.29 -14.22
N SER A 132 16.65 -14.24 -15.42
CA SER A 132 16.81 -12.99 -16.19
C SER A 132 15.75 -12.79 -17.28
N GLU A 133 14.90 -13.79 -17.52
CA GLU A 133 13.87 -13.75 -18.56
C GLU A 133 12.56 -14.36 -18.05
N MET A 134 11.45 -13.67 -18.25
CA MET A 134 10.12 -14.13 -17.89
C MET A 134 9.25 -14.37 -19.11
N THR A 135 8.85 -15.62 -19.27
CA THR A 135 7.89 -16.07 -20.29
C THR A 135 6.47 -16.09 -19.73
N PRO A 136 5.43 -16.18 -20.60
CA PRO A 136 4.04 -16.30 -20.13
C PRO A 136 3.78 -17.51 -19.23
N GLN A 137 4.46 -18.63 -19.49
CA GLN A 137 4.34 -19.85 -18.67
C GLN A 137 4.89 -19.63 -17.24
N ASN A 138 6.05 -18.98 -17.15
CA ASN A 138 6.67 -18.69 -15.87
C ASN A 138 5.90 -17.63 -15.07
N SER A 139 5.26 -16.66 -15.76
CA SER A 139 4.47 -15.62 -15.09
C SER A 139 3.26 -16.20 -14.37
N GLN A 140 2.56 -17.18 -14.95
CA GLN A 140 1.46 -17.88 -14.30
C GLN A 140 1.90 -18.66 -13.05
N ALA A 141 3.06 -19.31 -13.11
CA ALA A 141 3.62 -20.00 -11.95
C ALA A 141 3.96 -19.03 -10.81
N VAL A 142 4.53 -17.87 -11.14
CA VAL A 142 4.87 -16.82 -10.18
C VAL A 142 3.61 -16.24 -9.53
N ILE A 143 2.56 -15.97 -10.31
CA ILE A 143 1.28 -15.48 -9.79
C ILE A 143 0.65 -16.51 -8.84
N LYS A 144 0.55 -17.78 -9.25
CA LYS A 144 0.00 -18.85 -8.41
C LYS A 144 0.78 -19.06 -7.11
N ASN A 145 2.10 -18.92 -7.17
CA ASN A 145 2.92 -19.01 -5.96
C ASN A 145 2.73 -17.78 -5.06
N SER A 146 2.58 -16.58 -5.63
CA SER A 146 2.28 -15.38 -4.86
C SER A 146 0.87 -15.41 -4.24
N GLU A 147 -0.11 -16.03 -4.94
CA GLU A 147 -1.45 -16.23 -4.38
C GLU A 147 -1.43 -17.15 -3.15
N LYS A 148 -0.50 -18.09 -3.06
CA LYS A 148 -0.31 -18.91 -1.86
C LYS A 148 0.25 -18.13 -0.67
N HIS A 149 0.95 -17.02 -0.92
CA HIS A 149 1.47 -16.07 0.08
C HIS A 149 0.55 -14.84 0.25
N ILE A 150 -0.65 -14.86 -0.32
CA ILE A 150 -1.65 -13.84 0.00
C ILE A 150 -1.98 -13.99 1.48
N VAL A 151 -1.71 -12.93 2.23
CA VAL A 151 -2.11 -12.77 3.62
C VAL A 151 -3.58 -13.20 3.73
N MET A 152 -3.80 -14.33 4.34
CA MET A 152 -5.16 -14.86 4.52
C MET A 152 -5.92 -13.89 5.42
N LYS A 153 -7.16 -13.58 5.04
CA LYS A 153 -7.99 -12.75 5.92
C LYS A 153 -8.12 -13.44 7.29
N PRO A 154 -8.12 -12.68 8.38
CA PRO A 154 -8.21 -13.26 9.73
C PRO A 154 -9.36 -14.29 9.89
N TRP A 155 -10.47 -14.05 9.21
CA TRP A 155 -11.62 -14.98 9.21
C TRP A 155 -11.34 -16.29 8.46
N ASP A 156 -10.55 -16.26 7.39
CA ASP A 156 -10.16 -17.47 6.65
C ASP A 156 -9.17 -18.31 7.48
N ILE A 157 -8.28 -17.63 8.23
CA ILE A 157 -7.37 -18.26 9.20
C ILE A 157 -8.19 -18.93 10.30
N CYS A 158 -9.11 -18.21 10.93
CA CYS A 158 -10.01 -18.76 11.95
C CYS A 158 -10.83 -19.94 11.41
N SER A 159 -11.37 -19.81 10.21
CA SER A 159 -12.14 -20.90 9.57
C SER A 159 -11.29 -22.14 9.35
N ARG A 160 -10.05 -22.00 8.90
CA ARG A 160 -9.11 -23.12 8.73
C ARG A 160 -8.76 -23.79 10.05
N TYR A 161 -8.55 -23.00 11.11
CA TYR A 161 -8.31 -23.55 12.45
C TYR A 161 -9.52 -24.32 12.98
N LEU A 162 -10.73 -23.78 12.83
CA LEU A 162 -11.93 -24.32 13.44
C LEU A 162 -12.58 -25.46 12.63
N HIS A 163 -12.53 -25.39 11.29
CA HIS A 163 -13.28 -26.32 10.40
C HIS A 163 -12.38 -27.19 9.54
N GLY A 164 -11.10 -26.90 9.42
CA GLY A 164 -10.19 -27.54 8.45
C GLY A 164 -9.67 -28.93 8.85
N GLY A 165 -10.13 -29.53 9.95
CA GLY A 165 -9.63 -30.83 10.41
C GLY A 165 -8.11 -30.86 10.71
N MET A 166 -7.48 -29.70 10.82
CA MET A 166 -6.02 -29.54 10.98
C MET A 166 -5.51 -30.20 12.28
N PHE A 167 -6.36 -30.25 13.29
CA PHE A 167 -6.06 -30.87 14.60
C PHE A 167 -6.60 -32.29 14.74
N HIS A 168 -7.23 -32.84 13.68
CA HIS A 168 -7.72 -34.21 13.69
C HIS A 168 -6.52 -35.17 13.72
N PRO A 169 -6.60 -36.32 14.45
CA PRO A 169 -5.52 -37.30 14.52
C PRO A 169 -5.02 -37.86 13.17
N SER A 170 -5.89 -37.85 12.14
CA SER A 170 -5.55 -38.26 10.78
C SER A 170 -5.01 -37.12 9.90
N SER A 171 -4.83 -35.92 10.45
CA SER A 171 -4.30 -34.78 9.70
C SER A 171 -2.82 -34.99 9.37
N LYS A 172 -2.48 -34.79 8.09
CA LYS A 172 -1.08 -34.81 7.62
C LYS A 172 -0.35 -33.49 7.86
N SER A 173 -1.02 -32.48 8.44
CA SER A 173 -0.43 -31.17 8.73
C SER A 173 0.63 -31.25 9.80
N THR A 174 1.81 -30.74 9.50
CA THR A 174 2.93 -30.65 10.45
C THR A 174 2.70 -29.51 11.46
N ILE A 175 3.49 -29.49 12.54
CA ILE A 175 3.49 -28.37 13.49
C ILE A 175 3.88 -27.07 12.80
N ASN A 176 4.82 -27.13 11.86
CA ASN A 176 5.24 -25.95 11.08
C ASN A 176 4.09 -25.39 10.23
N ASP A 177 3.33 -26.25 9.54
CA ASP A 177 2.14 -25.79 8.75
C ASP A 177 1.12 -25.09 9.65
N LYS A 178 1.00 -25.51 10.90
CA LYS A 178 0.08 -24.89 11.89
C LYS A 178 0.63 -23.55 12.39
N LEU A 179 1.94 -23.46 12.62
CA LEU A 179 2.59 -22.22 13.04
C LEU A 179 2.67 -21.19 11.93
N GLU A 180 2.89 -21.58 10.66
CA GLU A 180 2.87 -20.67 9.53
C GLU A 180 1.52 -19.94 9.38
N LEU A 181 0.42 -20.61 9.68
CA LEU A 181 -0.91 -19.99 9.69
C LEU A 181 -1.09 -18.95 10.80
N TYR A 182 -0.34 -19.09 11.90
CA TYR A 182 -0.40 -18.16 13.03
C TYR A 182 0.50 -16.93 12.83
N PHE A 183 1.63 -17.08 12.11
CA PHE A 183 2.61 -16.02 11.92
C PHE A 183 2.51 -15.31 10.55
N ASN A 184 1.60 -15.73 9.67
CA ASN A 184 1.35 -15.08 8.38
C ASN A 184 0.32 -13.94 8.49
N ASP A 185 0.48 -13.08 9.51
CA ASP A 185 -0.20 -11.79 9.61
C ASP A 185 0.57 -10.68 8.92
#